data_5808801e30a76c228bd932907c8aa75e
#
_entry.id   5808801e30a76c228bd932907c8aa75e
#
_cell.length_a   1.000
_cell.length_b   1.000
_cell.length_c   1.000
_cell.angle_alpha   90.00
_cell.angle_beta   90.00
_cell.angle_gamma   90.00
#
_symmetry.space_group_name_H-M   'P 1'
#
loop_
_entity.id
_entity.type
_entity.pdbx_description
1 polymer ?
#
loop_
_entity_poly.entity_id
_entity_poly.type
_entity_poly.pdbx_seq_one_letter_code
_entity_poly.pdbx_strand_id
1 'polypeptide(L)'
;MNAEQLKASILQQAIEGKLVPQLDSEGSVEQIGDAPEEVPFAIPEKWKWFTLGSVIEYGKCNQLAGNEITSETWVLDLEDIEKNTGRILEKKRGVSTTSNKNKFEEGFVLYSKLRPYLNKVVIADESGVCTTEIVPINVASAKVPLLARYLQCYLMSPLFLNHANQASYGVKMPRLGTKDARAALIPIPPVEEQSRIVTRIEELLPLVEAYGKSYDRLQELNAELPGKLKASILQEAIQGKLVPQLDSEEAVEQIGDAPNEVPFTIPEKWKWVKIKSVFTMQAGKFISASSIRTEGKVPCYGGNGLRGYVDEANRNGHFPLIGRQGALCGNVHVVNGEFYATEHAVVVDCGTYGDPECVGLFLKAMNLNQYATATAQPGLSVKKIVELPFPLPPKSEQVRIASKVKELMKQVEALSGLEITS
;
A
#
# COMPACT_ATOMS: atom_id res chain seq x y z
N MET A 1 -12.23 7.91 2.34
CA MET A 1 -11.98 7.71 3.80
C MET A 1 -11.60 6.25 4.01
N ASN A 2 -10.49 5.95 4.67
CA ASN A 2 -10.10 4.56 4.99
C ASN A 2 -10.80 4.05 6.27
N ALA A 3 -10.67 2.74 6.57
CA ALA A 3 -11.32 2.13 7.73
C ALA A 3 -10.87 2.70 9.08
N GLU A 4 -9.60 3.10 9.23
CA GLU A 4 -9.10 3.70 10.46
C GLU A 4 -9.73 5.08 10.72
N GLN A 5 -9.87 5.91 9.68
CA GLN A 5 -10.55 7.20 9.75
C GLN A 5 -12.04 7.04 10.07
N LEU A 6 -12.69 6.04 9.49
CA LEU A 6 -14.10 5.77 9.75
C LEU A 6 -14.31 5.31 11.21
N LYS A 7 -13.46 4.40 11.70
CA LYS A 7 -13.47 3.98 13.12
C LYS A 7 -13.25 5.17 14.06
N ALA A 8 -12.25 6.01 13.79
CA ALA A 8 -11.98 7.21 14.58
C ALA A 8 -13.19 8.15 14.62
N SER A 9 -13.86 8.34 13.46
CA SER A 9 -15.08 9.16 13.38
C SER A 9 -16.23 8.59 14.23
N ILE A 10 -16.45 7.27 14.19
CA ILE A 10 -17.47 6.59 15.00
C ILE A 10 -17.19 6.79 16.49
N LEU A 11 -15.95 6.57 16.93
CA LEU A 11 -15.56 6.78 18.32
C LEU A 11 -15.70 8.24 18.74
N GLN A 12 -15.37 9.19 17.86
CA GLN A 12 -15.57 10.62 18.16
C GLN A 12 -17.05 10.97 18.31
N GLN A 13 -17.92 10.51 17.40
CA GLN A 13 -19.37 10.70 17.51
C GLN A 13 -19.95 10.06 18.78
N ALA A 14 -19.42 8.91 19.18
CA ALA A 14 -19.81 8.25 20.43
C ALA A 14 -19.51 9.12 21.67
N ILE A 15 -18.31 9.70 21.70
CA ILE A 15 -17.85 10.55 22.83
C ILE A 15 -18.52 11.94 22.82
N GLU A 16 -18.97 12.40 21.65
CA GLU A 16 -19.74 13.65 21.52
C GLU A 16 -21.25 13.48 21.81
N GLY A 17 -21.72 12.26 22.08
CA GLY A 17 -23.14 11.97 22.27
C GLY A 17 -24.00 12.05 21.01
N LYS A 18 -23.37 11.83 19.84
CA LYS A 18 -24.03 11.91 18.53
C LYS A 18 -24.32 10.54 17.91
N LEU A 19 -23.81 9.45 18.50
CA LEU A 19 -23.92 8.11 17.94
C LEU A 19 -25.27 7.44 18.20
N VAL A 20 -25.88 7.73 19.35
CA VAL A 20 -27.21 7.28 19.74
C VAL A 20 -28.04 8.46 20.26
N PRO A 21 -29.37 8.46 20.09
CA PRO A 21 -30.21 9.54 20.66
C PRO A 21 -30.25 9.44 22.19
N GLN A 22 -30.26 10.56 22.89
CA GLN A 22 -30.53 10.59 24.33
C GLN A 22 -32.00 10.26 24.58
N LEU A 23 -32.30 9.42 25.58
CA LEU A 23 -33.66 9.01 25.92
C LEU A 23 -34.17 9.77 27.17
N ASP A 24 -35.43 10.18 27.14
CA ASP A 24 -36.06 10.87 28.28
C ASP A 24 -36.16 10.00 29.54
N SER A 25 -36.29 8.68 29.35
CA SER A 25 -36.36 7.69 30.44
C SER A 25 -35.07 7.47 31.21
N GLU A 26 -33.93 7.89 30.65
CA GLU A 26 -32.60 7.72 31.29
C GLU A 26 -32.36 8.84 32.31
N GLY A 27 -31.71 8.50 33.41
CA GLY A 27 -31.32 9.48 34.46
C GLY A 27 -30.26 10.47 33.96
N SER A 28 -29.91 11.43 34.78
CA SER A 28 -28.78 12.34 34.54
C SER A 28 -27.58 11.92 35.38
N VAL A 29 -26.37 12.15 34.89
CA VAL A 29 -25.15 11.93 35.67
C VAL A 29 -25.02 13.03 36.72
N GLU A 30 -24.75 12.64 37.97
CA GLU A 30 -24.48 13.60 39.04
C GLU A 30 -23.06 14.15 38.93
N GLN A 31 -22.90 15.46 39.10
CA GLN A 31 -21.60 16.10 39.14
C GLN A 31 -20.88 15.80 40.44
N ILE A 32 -19.67 15.24 40.38
CA ILE A 32 -18.79 15.01 41.52
C ILE A 32 -17.59 15.94 41.40
N GLY A 33 -17.40 16.80 42.42
CA GLY A 33 -16.37 17.83 42.43
C GLY A 33 -16.65 18.96 41.42
N ASP A 34 -15.64 19.78 41.18
CA ASP A 34 -15.77 20.95 40.31
C ASP A 34 -15.83 20.50 38.83
N ALA A 35 -16.74 21.10 38.08
CA ALA A 35 -16.80 20.92 36.63
C ALA A 35 -15.59 21.61 35.97
N PRO A 36 -15.03 21.04 34.89
CA PRO A 36 -13.97 21.70 34.14
C PRO A 36 -14.42 23.08 33.60
N GLU A 37 -13.56 24.10 33.73
CA GLU A 37 -13.87 25.46 33.27
C GLU A 37 -13.94 25.55 31.75
N GLU A 38 -13.06 24.79 31.04
CA GLU A 38 -13.01 24.71 29.58
C GLU A 38 -13.27 23.28 29.11
N VAL A 39 -14.13 23.14 28.12
CA VAL A 39 -14.47 21.84 27.51
C VAL A 39 -14.34 21.90 25.99
N PRO A 40 -13.91 20.82 25.33
CA PRO A 40 -13.59 20.84 23.90
C PRO A 40 -14.83 20.95 23.00
N PHE A 41 -16.00 20.54 23.46
CA PHE A 41 -17.28 20.60 22.74
C PHE A 41 -18.47 20.48 23.69
N ALA A 42 -19.66 20.81 23.18
CA ALA A 42 -20.91 20.63 23.92
C ALA A 42 -21.30 19.14 23.92
N ILE A 43 -21.84 18.69 25.07
CA ILE A 43 -22.36 17.32 25.28
C ILE A 43 -23.86 17.34 25.54
N PRO A 44 -24.61 16.23 25.41
CA PRO A 44 -26.01 16.12 25.77
C PRO A 44 -26.27 16.52 27.21
N GLU A 45 -27.47 17.03 27.54
CA GLU A 45 -27.84 17.64 28.81
C GLU A 45 -27.63 16.73 30.02
N LYS A 46 -27.92 15.43 29.86
CA LYS A 46 -27.81 14.42 30.92
C LYS A 46 -26.39 13.95 31.18
N TRP A 47 -25.42 14.32 30.34
CA TRP A 47 -24.00 14.00 30.50
C TRP A 47 -23.29 15.02 31.37
N LYS A 48 -22.13 14.62 31.91
CA LYS A 48 -21.25 15.54 32.64
C LYS A 48 -19.80 15.37 32.21
N TRP A 49 -19.08 16.48 32.19
CA TRP A 49 -17.65 16.50 32.03
C TRP A 49 -16.91 16.27 33.32
N PHE A 50 -15.89 15.44 33.29
CA PHE A 50 -14.98 15.18 34.40
C PHE A 50 -13.53 15.20 33.93
N THR A 51 -12.57 15.34 34.85
CA THR A 51 -11.21 14.89 34.62
C THR A 51 -11.12 13.39 34.89
N LEU A 52 -10.30 12.66 34.12
CA LEU A 52 -10.16 11.21 34.29
C LEU A 52 -9.75 10.85 35.72
N GLY A 53 -8.85 11.64 36.33
CA GLY A 53 -8.38 11.45 37.70
C GLY A 53 -9.41 11.75 38.78
N SER A 54 -10.49 12.52 38.51
CA SER A 54 -11.58 12.70 39.44
C SER A 54 -12.53 11.51 39.48
N VAL A 55 -12.60 10.73 38.40
CA VAL A 55 -13.51 9.60 38.24
C VAL A 55 -12.86 8.28 38.64
N ILE A 56 -11.60 8.02 38.21
CA ILE A 56 -10.91 6.76 38.45
C ILE A 56 -9.52 6.97 39.07
N GLU A 57 -9.03 5.95 39.79
CA GLU A 57 -7.68 5.93 40.37
C GLU A 57 -6.63 5.55 39.32
N TYR A 58 -6.48 6.36 38.27
CA TYR A 58 -5.50 6.09 37.19
C TYR A 58 -4.06 6.03 37.73
N GLY A 59 -3.33 4.95 37.37
CA GLY A 59 -1.92 4.74 37.74
C GLY A 59 -1.71 4.18 39.16
N LYS A 60 -2.76 3.84 39.91
CA LYS A 60 -2.67 3.08 41.17
C LYS A 60 -2.66 1.58 40.79
N CYS A 61 -1.50 0.95 40.89
CA CYS A 61 -1.30 -0.45 40.51
C CYS A 61 -0.64 -1.22 41.65
N ASN A 62 -1.12 -2.43 41.94
CA ASN A 62 -0.40 -3.39 42.75
C ASN A 62 0.67 -4.06 41.85
N GLN A 63 1.86 -4.31 42.40
CA GLN A 63 2.95 -4.94 41.70
C GLN A 63 3.22 -6.34 42.23
N LEU A 64 3.74 -7.21 41.37
CA LEU A 64 4.27 -8.51 41.68
C LEU A 64 5.73 -8.55 41.26
N ALA A 65 6.61 -9.05 42.16
CA ALA A 65 8.00 -9.24 41.81
C ALA A 65 8.13 -10.36 40.74
N GLY A 66 9.10 -10.23 39.82
CA GLY A 66 9.25 -11.17 38.72
C GLY A 66 9.44 -12.64 39.18
N ASN A 67 10.11 -12.84 40.33
CA ASN A 67 10.33 -14.17 40.92
C ASN A 67 9.09 -14.78 41.60
N GLU A 68 7.99 -14.01 41.75
CA GLU A 68 6.70 -14.48 42.29
C GLU A 68 5.72 -14.89 41.16
N ILE A 69 6.09 -14.68 39.91
CA ILE A 69 5.26 -15.04 38.75
C ILE A 69 5.37 -16.54 38.51
N THR A 70 4.23 -17.24 38.54
CA THR A 70 4.14 -18.68 38.30
C THR A 70 4.03 -19.01 36.82
N SER A 71 4.25 -20.29 36.46
CA SER A 71 4.08 -20.77 35.09
C SER A 71 2.66 -20.62 34.54
N GLU A 72 1.65 -20.55 35.42
CA GLU A 72 0.24 -20.42 35.03
C GLU A 72 -0.20 -18.97 34.87
N THR A 73 0.61 -18.02 35.37
CA THR A 73 0.26 -16.60 35.33
C THR A 73 0.31 -16.08 33.88
N TRP A 74 -0.79 -15.45 33.44
CA TRP A 74 -0.79 -14.72 32.18
C TRP A 74 0.06 -13.45 32.30
N VAL A 75 1.03 -13.32 31.37
CA VAL A 75 1.92 -12.15 31.28
C VAL A 75 1.63 -11.42 29.98
N LEU A 76 1.18 -10.17 30.10
CA LEU A 76 0.86 -9.31 28.94
C LEU A 76 1.96 -8.28 28.73
N ASP A 77 2.62 -8.34 27.59
CA ASP A 77 3.56 -7.33 27.14
C ASP A 77 2.97 -6.46 26.01
N LEU A 78 3.64 -5.35 25.69
CA LEU A 78 3.13 -4.38 24.71
C LEU A 78 2.95 -4.98 23.30
N GLU A 79 3.78 -5.93 22.92
CA GLU A 79 3.73 -6.60 21.61
C GLU A 79 2.49 -7.49 21.45
N ASP A 80 1.96 -7.98 22.58
CA ASP A 80 0.79 -8.88 22.59
C ASP A 80 -0.55 -8.13 22.37
N ILE A 81 -0.52 -6.80 22.34
CA ILE A 81 -1.69 -5.97 22.05
C ILE A 81 -1.60 -5.42 20.63
N GLU A 82 -2.62 -5.67 19.83
CA GLU A 82 -2.72 -5.13 18.48
C GLU A 82 -3.03 -3.62 18.50
N LYS A 83 -2.31 -2.84 17.68
CA LYS A 83 -2.53 -1.40 17.59
C LYS A 83 -3.92 -1.08 17.02
N ASN A 84 -4.58 -0.05 17.55
CA ASN A 84 -5.86 0.48 17.06
C ASN A 84 -7.07 -0.48 17.08
N THR A 85 -6.96 -1.70 17.59
CA THR A 85 -8.05 -2.69 17.49
C THR A 85 -8.74 -3.01 18.80
N GLY A 86 -8.01 -2.93 19.92
CA GLY A 86 -8.47 -3.41 21.22
C GLY A 86 -8.42 -4.92 21.36
N ARG A 87 -7.61 -5.62 20.54
CA ARG A 87 -7.46 -7.09 20.54
C ARG A 87 -6.14 -7.50 21.19
N ILE A 88 -6.18 -8.63 21.89
CA ILE A 88 -5.02 -9.35 22.37
C ILE A 88 -4.61 -10.34 21.29
N LEU A 89 -3.35 -10.29 20.86
CA LEU A 89 -2.80 -11.17 19.81
C LEU A 89 -2.42 -12.52 20.38
N GLU A 90 -1.80 -12.51 21.58
CA GLU A 90 -1.29 -13.72 22.21
C GLU A 90 -1.38 -13.59 23.74
N LYS A 91 -1.64 -14.71 24.42
CA LYS A 91 -1.59 -14.86 25.88
C LYS A 91 -0.40 -15.71 26.27
N LYS A 92 0.66 -15.06 26.76
CA LYS A 92 1.90 -15.73 27.16
C LYS A 92 1.82 -16.22 28.60
N ARG A 93 2.26 -17.43 28.86
CA ARG A 93 2.39 -18.04 30.18
C ARG A 93 3.77 -18.66 30.35
N GLY A 94 4.19 -18.93 31.58
CA GLY A 94 5.50 -19.54 31.83
C GLY A 94 6.69 -18.63 31.51
N VAL A 95 6.48 -17.30 31.44
CA VAL A 95 7.52 -16.32 31.12
C VAL A 95 8.39 -16.09 32.34
N SER A 96 9.69 -16.41 32.24
CA SER A 96 10.66 -16.04 33.27
C SER A 96 11.05 -14.59 33.14
N THR A 97 10.88 -13.82 34.21
CA THR A 97 11.24 -12.40 34.26
C THR A 97 11.77 -12.04 35.64
N THR A 98 12.71 -11.12 35.71
CA THR A 98 13.21 -10.54 36.96
C THR A 98 12.60 -9.19 37.27
N SER A 99 11.87 -8.59 36.31
CA SER A 99 11.29 -7.26 36.44
C SER A 99 9.94 -7.31 37.13
N ASN A 100 9.66 -6.32 37.98
CA ASN A 100 8.33 -6.15 38.56
C ASN A 100 7.28 -5.96 37.45
N LYS A 101 6.10 -6.53 37.63
CA LYS A 101 4.95 -6.41 36.76
C LYS A 101 3.75 -5.82 37.50
N ASN A 102 2.90 -5.08 36.82
CA ASN A 102 1.64 -4.59 37.36
C ASN A 102 0.61 -5.73 37.36
N LYS A 103 -0.08 -5.96 38.46
CA LYS A 103 -1.19 -6.92 38.55
C LYS A 103 -2.46 -6.33 37.98
N PHE A 104 -3.26 -7.16 37.35
CA PHE A 104 -4.61 -6.83 36.91
C PHE A 104 -5.55 -8.02 37.12
N GLU A 105 -6.83 -7.72 37.22
CA GLU A 105 -7.89 -8.70 37.33
C GLU A 105 -8.78 -8.66 36.08
N GLU A 106 -9.59 -9.70 35.91
CA GLU A 106 -10.61 -9.75 34.86
C GLU A 106 -11.50 -8.49 34.91
N GLY A 107 -11.83 -7.94 33.74
CA GLY A 107 -12.62 -6.72 33.61
C GLY A 107 -11.83 -5.42 33.68
N PHE A 108 -10.56 -5.43 34.08
CA PHE A 108 -9.72 -4.22 34.07
C PHE A 108 -9.48 -3.72 32.67
N VAL A 109 -9.45 -2.41 32.46
CA VAL A 109 -9.01 -1.77 31.23
C VAL A 109 -7.49 -1.58 31.30
N LEU A 110 -6.78 -2.13 30.35
CA LEU A 110 -5.32 -2.12 30.26
C LEU A 110 -4.90 -1.11 29.19
N TYR A 111 -4.29 0.00 29.59
CA TYR A 111 -3.87 1.08 28.70
C TYR A 111 -2.35 1.16 28.59
N SER A 112 -1.82 1.17 27.36
CA SER A 112 -0.39 1.39 27.10
C SER A 112 -0.05 2.88 27.18
N LYS A 113 0.70 3.28 28.21
CA LYS A 113 1.21 4.66 28.35
C LYS A 113 2.43 4.93 27.45
N LEU A 114 3.12 3.87 26.96
CA LEU A 114 4.25 3.97 26.04
C LEU A 114 3.76 4.04 24.61
N ARG A 115 4.25 5.03 23.87
CA ARG A 115 3.86 5.31 22.48
C ARG A 115 2.34 5.39 22.31
N PRO A 116 1.68 6.38 22.94
CA PRO A 116 0.22 6.50 22.94
C PRO A 116 -0.41 6.47 21.55
N TYR A 117 0.32 6.98 20.54
CA TYR A 117 -0.11 6.98 19.13
C TYR A 117 -0.37 5.56 18.56
N LEU A 118 0.13 4.50 19.20
CA LEU A 118 -0.19 3.12 18.82
C LEU A 118 -1.59 2.70 19.28
N ASN A 119 -2.21 3.48 20.14
CA ASN A 119 -3.59 3.31 20.60
C ASN A 119 -3.89 1.86 21.06
N LYS A 120 -3.07 1.37 22.01
CA LYS A 120 -3.17 0.00 22.54
C LYS A 120 -3.96 0.01 23.85
N VAL A 121 -5.23 -0.38 23.78
CA VAL A 121 -6.16 -0.44 24.91
C VAL A 121 -6.97 -1.73 24.82
N VAL A 122 -6.92 -2.57 25.84
CA VAL A 122 -7.67 -3.83 25.90
C VAL A 122 -8.41 -3.97 27.23
N ILE A 123 -9.42 -4.83 27.28
CA ILE A 123 -10.05 -5.28 28.52
C ILE A 123 -9.54 -6.68 28.82
N ALA A 124 -9.10 -6.87 30.05
CA ALA A 124 -8.65 -8.17 30.54
C ALA A 124 -9.84 -9.13 30.66
N ASP A 125 -9.74 -10.28 29.99
CA ASP A 125 -10.73 -11.35 30.03
C ASP A 125 -10.39 -12.45 31.07
N GLU A 126 -9.24 -12.30 31.78
CA GLU A 126 -8.81 -13.07 32.94
C GLU A 126 -7.78 -12.26 33.74
N SER A 127 -7.48 -12.71 34.96
CA SER A 127 -6.46 -12.08 35.81
C SER A 127 -5.04 -12.43 35.36
N GLY A 128 -4.10 -11.47 35.55
CA GLY A 128 -2.72 -11.66 35.16
C GLY A 128 -1.81 -10.52 35.62
N VAL A 129 -0.67 -10.42 34.97
CA VAL A 129 0.30 -9.35 35.17
C VAL A 129 0.72 -8.75 33.81
N CYS A 130 1.06 -7.46 33.83
CA CYS A 130 1.55 -6.78 32.62
C CYS A 130 2.82 -5.99 32.89
N THR A 131 3.51 -5.61 31.82
CA THR A 131 4.65 -4.69 31.91
C THR A 131 4.26 -3.39 32.61
N THR A 132 5.21 -2.75 33.30
CA THR A 132 4.99 -1.45 33.97
C THR A 132 4.66 -0.31 32.99
N GLU A 133 4.80 -0.52 31.69
CA GLU A 133 4.38 0.42 30.65
C GLU A 133 2.89 0.31 30.31
N ILE A 134 2.18 -0.70 30.82
CA ILE A 134 0.74 -0.85 30.76
C ILE A 134 0.15 -0.44 32.12
N VAL A 135 -0.86 0.40 32.11
CA VAL A 135 -1.58 0.85 33.29
C VAL A 135 -2.88 0.07 33.41
N PRO A 136 -3.01 -0.81 34.40
CA PRO A 136 -4.27 -1.46 34.75
C PRO A 136 -5.23 -0.46 35.38
N ILE A 137 -6.46 -0.39 34.92
CA ILE A 137 -7.49 0.52 35.38
C ILE A 137 -8.68 -0.30 35.89
N ASN A 138 -8.90 -0.25 37.21
CA ASN A 138 -10.05 -0.88 37.83
C ASN A 138 -11.28 0.03 37.72
N VAL A 139 -12.20 -0.29 36.84
CA VAL A 139 -13.43 0.50 36.64
C VAL A 139 -14.42 0.35 37.79
N ALA A 140 -14.37 -0.77 38.52
CA ALA A 140 -15.23 -0.95 39.72
C ALA A 140 -14.92 0.05 40.85
N SER A 141 -13.74 0.69 40.82
CA SER A 141 -13.36 1.76 41.75
C SER A 141 -13.79 3.15 41.29
N ALA A 142 -14.51 3.26 40.17
CA ALA A 142 -14.96 4.56 39.65
C ALA A 142 -15.99 5.21 40.62
N LYS A 143 -15.88 6.52 40.76
CA LYS A 143 -16.75 7.30 41.63
C LYS A 143 -18.11 7.63 41.02
N VAL A 144 -18.26 7.39 39.71
CA VAL A 144 -19.52 7.47 38.98
C VAL A 144 -19.73 6.16 38.22
N PRO A 145 -20.97 5.78 37.90
CA PRO A 145 -21.22 4.59 37.09
C PRO A 145 -20.48 4.66 35.76
N LEU A 146 -19.54 3.72 35.52
CA LEU A 146 -18.68 3.70 34.34
C LEU A 146 -18.50 2.26 33.86
N LEU A 147 -18.81 2.00 32.59
CA LEU A 147 -18.58 0.69 31.95
C LEU A 147 -17.16 0.58 31.40
N ALA A 148 -16.52 -0.56 31.63
CA ALA A 148 -15.16 -0.83 31.11
C ALA A 148 -15.07 -0.66 29.57
N ARG A 149 -16.08 -1.10 28.83
CA ARG A 149 -16.18 -0.93 27.39
C ARG A 149 -16.31 0.53 26.96
N TYR A 150 -17.08 1.33 27.67
CA TYR A 150 -17.19 2.77 27.42
C TYR A 150 -15.84 3.46 27.67
N LEU A 151 -15.19 3.15 28.81
CA LEU A 151 -13.85 3.68 29.09
C LEU A 151 -12.84 3.27 28.01
N GLN A 152 -12.87 2.02 27.53
CA GLN A 152 -12.02 1.57 26.42
C GLN A 152 -12.28 2.41 25.16
N CYS A 153 -13.54 2.61 24.77
CA CYS A 153 -13.92 3.43 23.61
C CYS A 153 -13.42 4.88 23.76
N TYR A 154 -13.56 5.47 24.97
CA TYR A 154 -13.04 6.80 25.26
C TYR A 154 -11.49 6.86 25.12
N LEU A 155 -10.76 5.93 25.74
CA LEU A 155 -9.30 5.89 25.68
C LEU A 155 -8.78 5.66 24.25
N MET A 156 -9.59 5.02 23.39
CA MET A 156 -9.27 4.82 21.97
C MET A 156 -9.77 5.95 21.06
N SER A 157 -10.56 6.89 21.57
CA SER A 157 -11.14 7.98 20.79
C SER A 157 -10.10 9.03 20.39
N PRO A 158 -10.35 9.79 19.30
CA PRO A 158 -9.53 10.93 18.94
C PRO A 158 -9.36 11.96 20.05
N LEU A 159 -10.39 12.18 20.88
CA LEU A 159 -10.34 13.09 22.02
C LEU A 159 -9.19 12.74 22.98
N PHE A 160 -9.17 11.52 23.48
CA PHE A 160 -8.12 11.09 24.42
C PHE A 160 -6.78 10.90 23.72
N LEU A 161 -6.75 10.35 22.51
CA LEU A 161 -5.52 10.11 21.77
C LEU A 161 -4.77 11.40 21.46
N ASN A 162 -5.49 12.47 21.07
CA ASN A 162 -4.90 13.78 20.84
C ASN A 162 -4.31 14.37 22.13
N HIS A 163 -5.06 14.30 23.24
CA HIS A 163 -4.56 14.73 24.55
C HIS A 163 -3.29 13.93 24.93
N ALA A 164 -3.33 12.61 24.82
CA ALA A 164 -2.21 11.74 25.17
C ALA A 164 -0.97 12.01 24.33
N ASN A 165 -1.12 12.24 23.02
CA ASN A 165 0.00 12.55 22.12
C ASN A 165 0.62 13.92 22.43
N GLN A 166 -0.20 14.95 22.71
CA GLN A 166 0.28 16.31 23.04
C GLN A 166 0.98 16.36 24.40
N ALA A 167 0.45 15.66 25.40
CA ALA A 167 0.97 15.63 26.76
C ALA A 167 2.14 14.65 26.96
N SER A 168 2.48 13.81 25.95
CA SER A 168 3.54 12.82 26.07
C SER A 168 4.92 13.45 26.00
N TYR A 169 5.86 12.92 26.78
CA TYR A 169 7.28 13.32 26.78
C TYR A 169 8.20 12.22 26.23
N GLY A 170 9.33 12.62 25.70
CA GLY A 170 10.34 11.73 25.10
C GLY A 170 10.24 11.63 23.56
N VAL A 171 11.37 11.71 22.88
CA VAL A 171 11.43 11.79 21.42
C VAL A 171 11.28 10.42 20.74
N LYS A 172 12.08 9.43 21.14
CA LYS A 172 12.08 8.09 20.52
C LYS A 172 11.01 7.15 21.09
N MET A 173 10.67 7.31 22.36
CA MET A 173 9.72 6.48 23.11
C MET A 173 8.81 7.38 23.95
N PRO A 174 7.88 8.12 23.34
CA PRO A 174 7.00 9.02 24.09
C PRO A 174 6.16 8.26 25.09
N ARG A 175 5.99 8.84 26.28
CA ARG A 175 5.20 8.29 27.38
C ARG A 175 4.22 9.31 27.89
N LEU A 176 3.01 8.87 28.13
CA LEU A 176 2.01 9.66 28.84
C LEU A 176 2.24 9.59 30.36
N GLY A 177 2.48 10.74 30.99
CA GLY A 177 2.64 10.85 32.44
C GLY A 177 1.33 10.58 33.19
N THR A 178 1.42 10.02 34.40
CA THR A 178 0.25 9.77 35.23
C THR A 178 -0.54 11.05 35.57
N LYS A 179 0.17 12.15 35.82
CA LYS A 179 -0.44 13.47 36.10
C LYS A 179 -1.23 13.95 34.87
N ASP A 180 -0.63 13.86 33.70
CA ASP A 180 -1.21 14.34 32.45
C ASP A 180 -2.39 13.46 32.00
N ALA A 181 -2.29 12.14 32.20
CA ALA A 181 -3.43 11.24 31.98
C ALA A 181 -4.61 11.55 32.85
N ARG A 182 -4.37 11.84 34.15
CA ARG A 182 -5.43 12.22 35.09
C ARG A 182 -6.09 13.54 34.75
N ALA A 183 -5.40 14.45 34.10
CA ALA A 183 -5.94 15.74 33.65
C ALA A 183 -6.79 15.64 32.37
N ALA A 184 -6.79 14.52 31.67
CA ALA A 184 -7.60 14.32 30.47
C ALA A 184 -9.08 14.45 30.76
N LEU A 185 -9.83 15.16 29.91
CA LEU A 185 -11.26 15.39 30.02
C LEU A 185 -12.05 14.21 29.47
N ILE A 186 -12.98 13.66 30.29
CA ILE A 186 -13.86 12.57 29.91
C ILE A 186 -15.33 12.99 30.03
N PRO A 187 -16.14 12.87 28.95
CA PRO A 187 -17.58 13.04 29.03
C PRO A 187 -18.21 11.72 29.49
N ILE A 188 -19.09 11.76 30.48
CA ILE A 188 -19.73 10.56 31.02
C ILE A 188 -21.23 10.64 30.80
N PRO A 189 -21.83 9.72 30.03
CA PRO A 189 -23.28 9.55 29.91
C PRO A 189 -23.87 8.74 31.04
N PRO A 190 -25.21 8.74 31.20
CA PRO A 190 -25.91 7.76 32.04
C PRO A 190 -25.51 6.32 31.66
N VAL A 191 -25.47 5.40 32.62
CA VAL A 191 -24.95 4.04 32.41
C VAL A 191 -25.74 3.26 31.35
N GLU A 192 -27.03 3.49 31.24
CA GLU A 192 -27.89 2.90 30.21
C GLU A 192 -27.50 3.40 28.81
N GLU A 193 -27.20 4.70 28.70
CA GLU A 193 -26.73 5.29 27.45
C GLU A 193 -25.33 4.81 27.10
N GLN A 194 -24.40 4.66 28.08
CA GLN A 194 -23.09 4.01 27.84
C GLN A 194 -23.27 2.63 27.22
N SER A 195 -24.20 1.82 27.73
CA SER A 195 -24.49 0.48 27.20
C SER A 195 -24.97 0.53 25.75
N ARG A 196 -25.90 1.45 25.41
CA ARG A 196 -26.39 1.62 24.04
C ARG A 196 -25.29 2.11 23.07
N ILE A 197 -24.44 3.03 23.53
CA ILE A 197 -23.27 3.51 22.78
C ILE A 197 -22.33 2.34 22.46
N VAL A 198 -21.99 1.54 23.48
CA VAL A 198 -21.11 0.37 23.32
C VAL A 198 -21.71 -0.63 22.33
N THR A 199 -22.98 -1.00 22.52
CA THR A 199 -23.69 -1.90 21.61
C THR A 199 -23.65 -1.39 20.17
N ARG A 200 -23.90 -0.09 19.98
CA ARG A 200 -23.86 0.52 18.65
C ARG A 200 -22.48 0.49 18.02
N ILE A 201 -21.44 0.73 18.79
CA ILE A 201 -20.05 0.61 18.33
C ILE A 201 -19.75 -0.84 17.92
N GLU A 202 -20.14 -1.83 18.76
CA GLU A 202 -19.93 -3.26 18.48
C GLU A 202 -20.67 -3.75 17.23
N GLU A 203 -21.83 -3.18 16.90
CA GLU A 203 -22.54 -3.42 15.64
C GLU A 203 -21.81 -2.82 14.43
N LEU A 204 -21.23 -1.64 14.59
CA LEU A 204 -20.60 -0.92 13.48
C LEU A 204 -19.17 -1.41 13.17
N LEU A 205 -18.40 -1.84 14.17
CA LEU A 205 -17.00 -2.24 13.96
C LEU A 205 -16.82 -3.37 12.94
N PRO A 206 -17.62 -4.43 12.92
CA PRO A 206 -17.51 -5.47 11.86
C PRO A 206 -17.78 -4.92 10.45
N LEU A 207 -18.70 -3.95 10.33
CA LEU A 207 -18.99 -3.30 9.04
C LEU A 207 -17.81 -2.44 8.57
N VAL A 208 -17.16 -1.73 9.50
CA VAL A 208 -15.94 -0.97 9.22
C VAL A 208 -14.79 -1.89 8.79
N GLU A 209 -14.64 -3.05 9.42
CA GLU A 209 -13.62 -4.04 9.02
C GLU A 209 -13.90 -4.61 7.62
N ALA A 210 -15.15 -4.94 7.32
CA ALA A 210 -15.55 -5.41 6.00
C ALA A 210 -15.33 -4.34 4.91
N TYR A 211 -15.69 -3.09 5.23
CA TYR A 211 -15.43 -1.93 4.38
C TYR A 211 -13.91 -1.77 4.13
N GLY A 212 -13.09 -1.86 5.19
CA GLY A 212 -11.63 -1.76 5.09
C GLY A 212 -11.04 -2.75 4.12
N LYS A 213 -11.41 -4.03 4.22
CA LYS A 213 -10.97 -5.08 3.29
C LYS A 213 -11.35 -4.79 1.84
N SER A 214 -12.58 -4.31 1.63
CA SER A 214 -13.06 -3.95 0.29
C SER A 214 -12.35 -2.71 -0.26
N TYR A 215 -12.11 -1.72 0.59
CA TYR A 215 -11.38 -0.50 0.25
C TYR A 215 -9.94 -0.80 -0.15
N ASP A 216 -9.21 -1.58 0.66
CA ASP A 216 -7.82 -1.95 0.38
C ASP A 216 -7.72 -2.75 -0.92
N ARG A 217 -8.66 -3.69 -1.14
CA ARG A 217 -8.73 -4.45 -2.39
C ARG A 217 -8.99 -3.56 -3.60
N LEU A 218 -9.86 -2.57 -3.47
CA LEU A 218 -10.12 -1.59 -4.53
C LEU A 218 -8.87 -0.76 -4.84
N GLN A 219 -8.12 -0.33 -3.82
CA GLN A 219 -6.87 0.40 -4.00
C GLN A 219 -5.82 -0.45 -4.74
N GLU A 220 -5.65 -1.72 -4.37
CA GLU A 220 -4.77 -2.65 -5.08
C GLU A 220 -5.16 -2.80 -6.55
N LEU A 221 -6.45 -3.04 -6.83
CA LEU A 221 -6.95 -3.19 -8.19
C LEU A 221 -6.74 -1.93 -9.02
N ASN A 222 -6.98 -0.75 -8.45
CA ASN A 222 -6.76 0.53 -9.12
C ASN A 222 -5.27 0.78 -9.40
N ALA A 223 -4.38 0.40 -8.49
CA ALA A 223 -2.94 0.51 -8.69
C ALA A 223 -2.42 -0.44 -9.81
N GLU A 224 -2.98 -1.64 -9.91
CA GLU A 224 -2.59 -2.63 -10.92
C GLU A 224 -3.22 -2.37 -12.30
N LEU A 225 -4.40 -1.74 -12.36
CA LEU A 225 -5.22 -1.58 -13.56
C LEU A 225 -4.46 -0.96 -14.73
N PRO A 226 -3.71 0.17 -14.58
CA PRO A 226 -2.98 0.76 -15.69
C PRO A 226 -1.95 -0.18 -16.30
N GLY A 227 -1.23 -0.93 -15.46
CA GLY A 227 -0.25 -1.91 -15.91
C GLY A 227 -0.90 -3.05 -16.71
N LYS A 228 -2.01 -3.58 -16.20
CA LYS A 228 -2.78 -4.64 -16.88
C LYS A 228 -3.38 -4.17 -18.20
N LEU A 229 -3.92 -2.95 -18.25
CA LEU A 229 -4.43 -2.37 -19.49
C LEU A 229 -3.32 -2.20 -20.54
N LYS A 230 -2.16 -1.66 -20.15
CA LYS A 230 -1.01 -1.53 -21.06
C LYS A 230 -0.56 -2.88 -21.60
N ALA A 231 -0.48 -3.90 -20.77
CA ALA A 231 -0.11 -5.26 -21.19
C ALA A 231 -1.16 -5.86 -22.15
N SER A 232 -2.46 -5.70 -21.84
CA SER A 232 -3.56 -6.16 -22.68
C SER A 232 -3.55 -5.49 -24.06
N ILE A 233 -3.36 -4.16 -24.11
CA ILE A 233 -3.27 -3.41 -25.38
C ILE A 233 -2.14 -3.94 -26.25
N LEU A 234 -0.95 -4.19 -25.68
CA LEU A 234 0.18 -4.75 -26.41
C LEU A 234 -0.10 -6.17 -26.89
N GLN A 235 -0.77 -6.98 -26.08
CA GLN A 235 -1.13 -8.35 -26.45
C GLN A 235 -2.17 -8.40 -27.57
N GLU A 236 -3.18 -7.54 -27.54
CA GLU A 236 -4.17 -7.40 -28.61
C GLU A 236 -3.51 -6.88 -29.90
N ALA A 237 -2.56 -5.96 -29.78
CA ALA A 237 -1.80 -5.44 -30.92
C ALA A 237 -1.00 -6.54 -31.64
N ILE A 238 -0.22 -7.34 -30.89
CA ILE A 238 0.65 -8.38 -31.48
C ILE A 238 -0.16 -9.57 -32.02
N GLN A 239 -1.38 -9.77 -31.53
CA GLN A 239 -2.30 -10.80 -32.04
C GLN A 239 -3.14 -10.32 -33.24
N GLY A 240 -3.00 -9.06 -33.67
CA GLY A 240 -3.74 -8.49 -34.78
C GLY A 240 -5.25 -8.26 -34.48
N LYS A 241 -5.58 -8.07 -33.21
CA LYS A 241 -6.98 -7.86 -32.77
C LYS A 241 -7.32 -6.39 -32.53
N LEU A 242 -6.31 -5.51 -32.52
CA LEU A 242 -6.46 -4.10 -32.12
C LEU A 242 -7.06 -3.22 -33.22
N VAL A 243 -6.77 -3.52 -34.47
CA VAL A 243 -7.31 -2.82 -35.64
C VAL A 243 -7.84 -3.84 -36.65
N PRO A 244 -8.94 -3.54 -37.39
CA PRO A 244 -9.42 -4.43 -38.42
C PRO A 244 -8.47 -4.46 -39.62
N GLN A 245 -8.36 -5.60 -40.33
CA GLN A 245 -7.68 -5.65 -41.62
C GLN A 245 -8.51 -4.89 -42.65
N LEU A 246 -7.84 -4.15 -43.52
CA LEU A 246 -8.49 -3.44 -44.64
C LEU A 246 -8.35 -4.28 -45.93
N ASP A 247 -9.38 -4.27 -46.79
CA ASP A 247 -9.36 -4.98 -48.06
C ASP A 247 -8.29 -4.44 -48.99
N SER A 248 -7.96 -3.15 -48.91
CA SER A 248 -6.94 -2.46 -49.68
C SER A 248 -5.51 -2.81 -49.27
N GLU A 249 -5.31 -3.50 -48.16
CA GLU A 249 -3.98 -3.91 -47.71
C GLU A 249 -3.58 -5.23 -48.36
N GLU A 250 -2.40 -5.26 -48.97
CA GLU A 250 -1.83 -6.48 -49.57
C GLU A 250 -1.34 -7.42 -48.47
N ALA A 251 -1.58 -8.73 -48.64
CA ALA A 251 -1.07 -9.74 -47.75
C ALA A 251 0.47 -9.79 -47.81
N VAL A 252 1.10 -10.00 -46.64
CA VAL A 252 2.54 -10.20 -46.57
C VAL A 252 2.91 -11.52 -47.27
N GLU A 253 3.88 -11.51 -48.13
CA GLU A 253 4.49 -12.74 -48.71
C GLU A 253 5.34 -13.43 -47.65
N GLN A 254 5.51 -14.76 -47.78
CA GLN A 254 6.37 -15.51 -46.86
C GLN A 254 7.86 -15.13 -47.11
N ILE A 255 8.52 -14.68 -46.04
CA ILE A 255 9.91 -14.25 -46.06
C ILE A 255 10.76 -15.25 -45.25
N GLY A 256 11.64 -15.96 -45.93
CA GLY A 256 12.44 -17.03 -45.33
C GLY A 256 11.61 -18.23 -44.89
N ASP A 257 12.21 -19.09 -44.07
CA ASP A 257 11.53 -20.28 -43.53
C ASP A 257 10.51 -19.89 -42.48
N ALA A 258 9.31 -20.46 -42.58
CA ALA A 258 8.29 -20.30 -41.53
C ALA A 258 8.77 -20.94 -40.19
N PRO A 259 8.46 -20.34 -39.03
CA PRO A 259 8.75 -20.96 -37.76
C PRO A 259 7.97 -22.28 -37.58
N ASN A 260 8.61 -23.29 -37.00
CA ASN A 260 7.97 -24.59 -36.73
C ASN A 260 6.86 -24.52 -35.67
N GLU A 261 7.02 -23.61 -34.71
CA GLU A 261 6.05 -23.40 -33.62
C GLU A 261 5.71 -21.91 -33.53
N VAL A 262 4.43 -21.62 -33.35
CA VAL A 262 3.91 -20.25 -33.21
C VAL A 262 3.03 -20.15 -31.95
N PRO A 263 3.12 -19.05 -31.17
CA PRO A 263 2.45 -18.97 -29.88
C PRO A 263 0.95 -18.72 -29.96
N PHE A 264 0.44 -18.21 -31.08
CA PHE A 264 -0.98 -17.88 -31.28
C PHE A 264 -1.34 -17.79 -32.78
N THR A 265 -2.63 -17.69 -33.08
CA THR A 265 -3.12 -17.44 -34.45
C THR A 265 -3.05 -15.95 -34.77
N ILE A 266 -2.72 -15.64 -36.02
CA ILE A 266 -2.63 -14.28 -36.56
C ILE A 266 -3.63 -14.07 -37.68
N PRO A 267 -3.99 -12.81 -38.05
CA PRO A 267 -4.84 -12.51 -39.20
C PRO A 267 -4.31 -13.04 -40.52
N GLU A 268 -5.21 -13.27 -41.47
CA GLU A 268 -4.88 -13.96 -42.75
C GLU A 268 -3.81 -13.26 -43.57
N LYS A 269 -3.80 -11.91 -43.58
CA LYS A 269 -2.82 -11.12 -44.36
C LYS A 269 -1.45 -11.02 -43.69
N TRP A 270 -1.27 -11.50 -42.46
CA TRP A 270 -0.02 -11.54 -41.74
C TRP A 270 0.76 -12.82 -42.02
N LYS A 271 2.08 -12.79 -41.78
CA LYS A 271 2.92 -14.00 -41.84
C LYS A 271 3.75 -14.13 -40.55
N TRP A 272 3.91 -15.37 -40.11
CA TRP A 272 4.92 -15.72 -39.15
C TRP A 272 6.27 -15.83 -39.81
N VAL A 273 7.24 -15.04 -39.37
CA VAL A 273 8.61 -15.04 -39.86
C VAL A 273 9.60 -15.21 -38.72
N LYS A 274 10.82 -15.65 -38.98
CA LYS A 274 11.90 -15.52 -38.01
C LYS A 274 12.43 -14.09 -38.03
N ILE A 275 12.73 -13.52 -36.86
CA ILE A 275 13.25 -12.14 -36.76
C ILE A 275 14.43 -11.91 -37.71
N LYS A 276 15.36 -12.86 -37.78
CA LYS A 276 16.55 -12.76 -38.69
C LYS A 276 16.23 -12.65 -40.16
N SER A 277 15.04 -13.08 -40.60
CA SER A 277 14.65 -13.03 -42.01
C SER A 277 14.21 -11.63 -42.45
N VAL A 278 13.86 -10.75 -41.51
CA VAL A 278 13.27 -9.43 -41.77
C VAL A 278 14.00 -8.28 -41.10
N PHE A 279 14.68 -8.51 -39.98
CA PHE A 279 15.38 -7.46 -39.22
C PHE A 279 16.83 -7.82 -38.95
N THR A 280 17.69 -6.78 -38.92
CA THR A 280 19.08 -6.90 -38.50
C THR A 280 19.24 -6.41 -37.07
N MET A 281 19.91 -7.19 -36.22
CA MET A 281 20.14 -6.87 -34.82
C MET A 281 21.63 -6.78 -34.51
N GLN A 282 22.09 -5.63 -34.03
CA GLN A 282 23.49 -5.40 -33.66
C GLN A 282 23.60 -4.75 -32.32
N ALA A 283 24.49 -5.25 -31.45
CA ALA A 283 24.87 -4.54 -30.24
C ALA A 283 25.60 -3.25 -30.59
N GLY A 284 25.42 -2.23 -29.77
CA GLY A 284 26.16 -0.99 -29.91
C GLY A 284 27.64 -1.13 -29.56
N LYS A 285 28.33 -0.02 -29.35
CA LYS A 285 29.78 0.01 -29.08
C LYS A 285 30.07 0.29 -27.62
N PHE A 286 31.18 -0.25 -27.10
CA PHE A 286 31.66 0.05 -25.76
C PHE A 286 31.96 1.55 -25.60
N ILE A 287 31.61 2.07 -24.44
CA ILE A 287 31.96 3.42 -24.01
C ILE A 287 32.26 3.44 -22.51
N SER A 288 33.30 4.16 -22.10
CA SER A 288 33.63 4.28 -20.68
C SER A 288 32.58 5.13 -19.94
N ALA A 289 32.34 4.81 -18.67
CA ALA A 289 31.40 5.58 -17.85
C ALA A 289 31.83 7.06 -17.70
N SER A 290 33.14 7.34 -17.73
CA SER A 290 33.69 8.68 -17.64
C SER A 290 33.43 9.56 -18.87
N SER A 291 33.08 8.94 -20.02
CA SER A 291 32.73 9.66 -21.26
C SER A 291 31.23 9.99 -21.35
N ILE A 292 30.43 9.51 -20.40
CA ILE A 292 28.99 9.77 -20.36
C ILE A 292 28.73 10.89 -19.35
N ARG A 293 28.08 11.98 -19.83
CA ARG A 293 27.75 13.17 -19.04
C ARG A 293 26.26 13.20 -18.68
N THR A 294 25.90 13.98 -17.70
CA THR A 294 24.50 14.20 -17.30
C THR A 294 23.72 15.06 -18.30
N GLU A 295 24.41 15.90 -19.07
CA GLU A 295 23.86 16.78 -20.07
C GLU A 295 24.69 16.76 -21.35
N GLY A 296 24.08 17.02 -22.51
CA GLY A 296 24.75 17.05 -23.80
C GLY A 296 23.78 17.02 -24.98
N LYS A 297 24.34 16.95 -26.20
CA LYS A 297 23.52 16.98 -27.44
C LYS A 297 23.16 15.58 -27.91
N VAL A 298 24.05 14.60 -27.80
CA VAL A 298 23.85 13.27 -28.32
C VAL A 298 23.45 12.32 -27.19
N PRO A 299 22.21 11.83 -27.14
CA PRO A 299 21.77 10.91 -26.11
C PRO A 299 22.48 9.55 -26.23
N CYS A 300 22.91 8.99 -25.09
CA CYS A 300 23.56 7.71 -24.98
C CYS A 300 22.63 6.68 -24.34
N TYR A 301 22.33 5.61 -25.05
CA TYR A 301 21.40 4.56 -24.59
C TYR A 301 22.13 3.30 -24.20
N GLY A 302 21.76 2.74 -23.07
CA GLY A 302 22.22 1.46 -22.54
C GLY A 302 21.11 0.44 -22.43
N GLY A 303 21.35 -0.62 -21.66
CA GLY A 303 20.39 -1.73 -21.49
C GLY A 303 19.05 -1.34 -20.85
N ASN A 304 18.98 -0.17 -20.23
CA ASN A 304 17.75 0.32 -19.57
C ASN A 304 17.32 1.72 -20.06
N GLY A 305 17.58 2.03 -21.32
CA GLY A 305 17.23 3.33 -21.90
C GLY A 305 18.36 4.36 -21.76
N LEU A 306 17.98 5.64 -21.64
CA LEU A 306 18.91 6.76 -21.60
C LEU A 306 19.85 6.68 -20.37
N ARG A 307 21.17 6.70 -20.61
CA ARG A 307 22.22 6.72 -19.58
C ARG A 307 22.81 8.10 -19.33
N GLY A 308 22.65 9.00 -20.27
CA GLY A 308 23.25 10.31 -20.28
C GLY A 308 23.54 10.76 -21.71
N TYR A 309 24.57 11.58 -21.89
CA TYR A 309 24.91 12.19 -23.16
C TYR A 309 26.39 12.06 -23.48
N VAL A 310 26.72 12.06 -24.78
CA VAL A 310 28.08 11.95 -25.29
C VAL A 310 28.34 12.99 -26.39
N ASP A 311 29.58 13.10 -26.84
CA ASP A 311 29.96 14.10 -27.82
C ASP A 311 29.66 13.63 -29.26
N GLU A 312 29.71 12.32 -29.55
CA GLU A 312 29.56 11.76 -30.90
C GLU A 312 28.50 10.64 -30.93
N ALA A 313 27.69 10.64 -31.99
CA ALA A 313 26.74 9.57 -32.26
C ALA A 313 27.40 8.37 -32.92
N ASN A 314 26.91 7.18 -32.67
CA ASN A 314 27.29 5.98 -33.47
C ASN A 314 26.12 5.44 -34.30
N ARG A 315 24.96 6.07 -34.22
CA ARG A 315 23.73 5.78 -34.99
C ARG A 315 22.99 7.07 -35.33
N ASN A 316 22.30 7.06 -36.45
CA ASN A 316 21.35 8.10 -36.82
C ASN A 316 20.19 7.45 -37.59
N GLY A 317 18.95 7.71 -37.16
CA GLY A 317 17.73 7.14 -37.72
C GLY A 317 16.72 6.73 -36.66
N HIS A 318 15.73 5.92 -37.05
CA HIS A 318 14.61 5.52 -36.20
C HIS A 318 14.68 4.01 -35.91
N PHE A 319 14.99 3.63 -34.68
CA PHE A 319 15.30 2.24 -34.34
C PHE A 319 14.71 1.83 -32.98
N PRO A 320 14.14 0.62 -32.86
CA PRO A 320 13.96 -0.03 -31.58
C PRO A 320 15.31 -0.44 -30.98
N LEU A 321 15.49 -0.21 -29.70
CA LEU A 321 16.64 -0.64 -28.91
C LEU A 321 16.18 -1.67 -27.86
N ILE A 322 16.88 -2.82 -27.79
CA ILE A 322 16.60 -3.86 -26.79
C ILE A 322 17.73 -3.84 -25.75
N GLY A 323 17.36 -3.75 -24.46
CA GLY A 323 18.30 -3.92 -23.37
C GLY A 323 18.83 -5.34 -23.28
N ARG A 324 20.17 -5.49 -23.24
CA ARG A 324 20.82 -6.80 -23.31
C ARG A 324 21.24 -7.37 -21.95
N GLN A 325 21.49 -6.55 -20.95
CA GLN A 325 22.04 -6.97 -19.66
C GLN A 325 21.34 -6.30 -18.47
N GLY A 326 21.40 -6.98 -17.30
CA GLY A 326 20.84 -6.52 -16.04
C GLY A 326 19.41 -6.95 -15.80
N ALA A 327 18.85 -6.56 -14.66
CA ALA A 327 17.51 -6.94 -14.21
C ALA A 327 16.40 -6.54 -15.21
N LEU A 328 16.62 -5.52 -16.02
CA LEU A 328 15.70 -4.99 -17.02
C LEU A 328 16.08 -5.42 -18.46
N CYS A 329 16.88 -6.49 -18.63
CA CYS A 329 17.17 -7.02 -19.95
C CYS A 329 15.86 -7.44 -20.66
N GLY A 330 15.77 -7.17 -21.96
CA GLY A 330 14.53 -7.34 -22.72
C GLY A 330 13.65 -6.11 -22.79
N ASN A 331 13.96 -5.06 -22.04
CA ASN A 331 13.30 -3.76 -22.18
C ASN A 331 13.50 -3.20 -23.59
N VAL A 332 12.45 -2.60 -24.16
CA VAL A 332 12.48 -2.07 -25.51
C VAL A 332 12.17 -0.57 -25.50
N HIS A 333 13.03 0.22 -26.15
CA HIS A 333 12.87 1.66 -26.36
C HIS A 333 12.95 1.98 -27.85
N VAL A 334 12.06 2.80 -28.36
CA VAL A 334 12.16 3.31 -29.75
C VAL A 334 12.79 4.69 -29.69
N VAL A 335 13.85 4.89 -30.47
CA VAL A 335 14.62 6.14 -30.51
C VAL A 335 14.70 6.66 -31.93
N ASN A 336 14.73 8.00 -32.08
CA ASN A 336 14.79 8.68 -33.38
C ASN A 336 15.85 9.79 -33.35
N GLY A 337 16.57 9.95 -34.46
CA GLY A 337 17.62 10.93 -34.65
C GLY A 337 19.03 10.39 -34.38
N GLU A 338 19.94 11.29 -33.99
CA GLU A 338 21.33 10.93 -33.67
C GLU A 338 21.45 10.47 -32.22
N PHE A 339 22.06 9.32 -32.01
CA PHE A 339 22.29 8.76 -30.66
C PHE A 339 23.51 7.83 -30.62
N TYR A 340 23.94 7.54 -29.41
CA TYR A 340 24.96 6.52 -29.15
C TYR A 340 24.32 5.29 -28.51
N ALA A 341 24.42 4.12 -29.15
CA ALA A 341 24.06 2.85 -28.55
C ALA A 341 25.27 2.21 -27.89
N THR A 342 25.20 1.89 -26.60
CA THR A 342 26.27 1.18 -25.89
C THR A 342 26.22 -0.34 -26.22
N GLU A 343 27.26 -1.08 -25.83
CA GLU A 343 27.30 -2.54 -25.94
C GLU A 343 26.17 -3.29 -25.25
N HIS A 344 25.49 -2.62 -24.34
CA HIS A 344 24.34 -3.16 -23.58
C HIS A 344 22.98 -2.89 -24.25
N ALA A 345 22.96 -2.14 -25.36
CA ALA A 345 21.79 -1.87 -26.18
C ALA A 345 21.95 -2.58 -27.55
N VAL A 346 20.95 -3.37 -27.91
CA VAL A 346 20.88 -3.99 -29.27
C VAL A 346 20.01 -3.11 -30.14
N VAL A 347 20.57 -2.60 -31.21
CA VAL A 347 19.87 -1.80 -32.23
C VAL A 347 19.18 -2.76 -33.21
N VAL A 348 17.89 -2.56 -33.45
CA VAL A 348 17.08 -3.32 -34.39
C VAL A 348 16.87 -2.47 -35.65
N ASP A 349 17.48 -2.86 -36.72
CA ASP A 349 17.22 -2.28 -38.05
C ASP A 349 16.03 -3.00 -38.68
N CYS A 350 14.94 -2.28 -38.86
CA CYS A 350 13.67 -2.80 -39.36
C CYS A 350 13.64 -2.92 -40.89
N GLY A 351 14.66 -2.42 -41.62
CA GLY A 351 14.75 -2.46 -43.08
C GLY A 351 13.49 -1.94 -43.76
N THR A 352 13.12 -2.58 -44.87
CA THR A 352 11.90 -2.26 -45.63
C THR A 352 10.62 -2.89 -45.06
N TYR A 353 10.75 -3.95 -44.25
CA TYR A 353 9.63 -4.75 -43.78
C TYR A 353 8.94 -4.20 -42.53
N GLY A 354 9.68 -3.54 -41.64
CA GLY A 354 9.18 -3.12 -40.35
C GLY A 354 8.98 -1.61 -40.21
N ASP A 355 7.89 -1.19 -39.57
CA ASP A 355 7.75 0.13 -39.01
C ASP A 355 8.39 0.13 -37.60
N PRO A 356 9.37 1.01 -37.31
CA PRO A 356 10.10 0.97 -36.03
C PRO A 356 9.24 1.06 -34.80
N GLU A 357 8.16 1.86 -34.83
CA GLU A 357 7.24 1.97 -33.70
C GLU A 357 6.48 0.67 -33.46
N CYS A 358 5.89 0.09 -34.53
CA CYS A 358 5.17 -1.18 -34.44
C CYS A 358 6.10 -2.33 -34.05
N VAL A 359 7.27 -2.44 -34.65
CA VAL A 359 8.27 -3.46 -34.29
C VAL A 359 8.69 -3.33 -32.83
N GLY A 360 8.93 -2.10 -32.36
CA GLY A 360 9.25 -1.85 -30.96
C GLY A 360 8.14 -2.29 -30.00
N LEU A 361 6.88 -2.02 -30.34
CA LEU A 361 5.72 -2.46 -29.56
C LEU A 361 5.59 -3.99 -29.53
N PHE A 362 5.80 -4.67 -30.67
CA PHE A 362 5.72 -6.13 -30.73
C PHE A 362 6.87 -6.80 -29.97
N LEU A 363 8.09 -6.30 -30.09
CA LEU A 363 9.24 -6.78 -29.30
C LEU A 363 8.98 -6.59 -27.79
N LYS A 364 8.30 -5.51 -27.40
CA LYS A 364 7.88 -5.28 -26.02
C LYS A 364 6.80 -6.27 -25.57
N ALA A 365 5.79 -6.53 -26.44
CA ALA A 365 4.73 -7.49 -26.19
C ALA A 365 5.25 -8.94 -26.05
N MET A 366 6.33 -9.26 -26.75
CA MET A 366 7.00 -10.57 -26.69
C MET A 366 7.66 -10.86 -25.35
N ASN A 367 7.79 -9.88 -24.46
CA ASN A 367 8.42 -10.04 -23.13
C ASN A 367 9.78 -10.77 -23.21
N LEU A 368 10.74 -10.18 -23.90
CA LEU A 368 12.02 -10.82 -24.21
C LEU A 368 12.83 -11.23 -22.99
N ASN A 369 12.51 -10.69 -21.79
CA ASN A 369 13.15 -11.08 -20.54
C ASN A 369 13.01 -12.59 -20.25
N GLN A 370 11.92 -13.23 -20.67
CA GLN A 370 11.71 -14.68 -20.51
C GLN A 370 12.79 -15.55 -21.17
N TYR A 371 13.53 -15.01 -22.15
CA TYR A 371 14.62 -15.69 -22.83
C TYR A 371 16.01 -15.37 -22.26
N ALA A 372 16.06 -14.59 -21.16
CA ALA A 372 17.30 -14.25 -20.50
C ALA A 372 17.94 -15.48 -19.82
N THR A 373 19.26 -15.44 -19.66
CA THR A 373 19.97 -16.47 -18.92
C THR A 373 19.64 -16.34 -17.42
N ALA A 374 19.37 -17.49 -16.76
CA ALA A 374 19.11 -17.57 -15.32
C ALA A 374 20.42 -17.47 -14.53
N THR A 375 21.02 -16.29 -14.45
CA THR A 375 22.25 -16.00 -13.71
C THR A 375 22.03 -14.81 -12.77
N ALA A 376 22.96 -14.58 -11.83
CA ALA A 376 22.93 -13.41 -10.95
C ALA A 376 22.91 -12.09 -11.74
N GLN A 377 23.40 -12.09 -12.96
CA GLN A 377 23.32 -10.98 -13.91
C GLN A 377 22.65 -11.45 -15.20
N PRO A 378 21.31 -11.33 -15.31
CA PRO A 378 20.57 -11.76 -16.50
C PRO A 378 21.09 -11.10 -17.78
N GLY A 379 21.15 -11.88 -18.87
CA GLY A 379 21.58 -11.38 -20.17
C GLY A 379 20.86 -12.04 -21.32
N LEU A 380 20.61 -11.27 -22.38
CA LEU A 380 19.98 -11.73 -23.61
C LEU A 380 21.01 -12.01 -24.71
N SER A 381 20.90 -13.19 -25.27
CA SER A 381 21.72 -13.56 -26.47
C SER A 381 21.01 -13.11 -27.73
N VAL A 382 21.65 -12.22 -28.50
CA VAL A 382 21.15 -11.80 -29.82
C VAL A 382 20.92 -13.01 -30.72
N LYS A 383 21.82 -14.03 -30.68
CA LYS A 383 21.70 -15.27 -31.49
C LYS A 383 20.42 -16.05 -31.16
N LYS A 384 19.90 -15.98 -29.94
CA LYS A 384 18.63 -16.61 -29.58
C LYS A 384 17.44 -15.77 -30.02
N ILE A 385 17.50 -14.45 -29.82
CA ILE A 385 16.38 -13.54 -30.14
C ILE A 385 16.08 -13.58 -31.67
N VAL A 386 17.08 -13.58 -32.51
CA VAL A 386 16.88 -13.56 -33.97
C VAL A 386 16.20 -14.82 -34.53
N GLU A 387 16.20 -15.92 -33.80
CA GLU A 387 15.51 -17.17 -34.19
C GLU A 387 14.03 -17.18 -33.74
N LEU A 388 13.61 -16.22 -32.92
CA LEU A 388 12.22 -16.18 -32.39
C LEU A 388 11.22 -15.92 -33.54
N PRO A 389 10.01 -16.52 -33.43
CA PRO A 389 8.89 -16.21 -34.31
C PRO A 389 8.42 -14.77 -34.10
N PHE A 390 8.17 -14.06 -35.18
CA PHE A 390 7.66 -12.69 -35.18
C PHE A 390 6.47 -12.59 -36.13
N PRO A 391 5.32 -12.07 -35.68
CA PRO A 391 4.14 -11.87 -36.50
C PRO A 391 4.33 -10.58 -37.32
N LEU A 392 4.38 -10.68 -38.64
CA LEU A 392 4.64 -9.56 -39.54
C LEU A 392 3.33 -9.12 -40.23
N PRO A 393 2.76 -7.95 -39.87
CA PRO A 393 1.62 -7.34 -40.55
C PRO A 393 2.02 -6.68 -41.87
N PRO A 394 1.06 -6.40 -42.76
CA PRO A 394 1.26 -5.46 -43.88
C PRO A 394 1.79 -4.10 -43.38
N LYS A 395 2.67 -3.45 -44.13
CA LYS A 395 3.34 -2.20 -43.69
C LYS A 395 2.37 -1.08 -43.31
N SER A 396 1.28 -0.90 -44.06
CA SER A 396 0.23 0.08 -43.76
C SER A 396 -0.51 -0.23 -42.42
N GLU A 397 -0.76 -1.52 -42.18
CA GLU A 397 -1.39 -1.98 -40.94
C GLU A 397 -0.46 -1.76 -39.73
N GLN A 398 0.86 -1.94 -39.86
CA GLN A 398 1.84 -1.65 -38.81
C GLN A 398 1.72 -0.19 -38.31
N VAL A 399 1.61 0.78 -39.24
CA VAL A 399 1.45 2.22 -38.89
C VAL A 399 0.14 2.47 -38.17
N ARG A 400 -0.95 1.82 -38.59
CA ARG A 400 -2.26 1.95 -37.92
C ARG A 400 -2.24 1.34 -36.51
N ILE A 401 -1.61 0.18 -36.35
CA ILE A 401 -1.43 -0.47 -35.04
C ILE A 401 -0.66 0.45 -34.11
N ALA A 402 0.50 0.97 -34.55
CA ALA A 402 1.33 1.85 -33.74
C ALA A 402 0.57 3.12 -33.30
N SER A 403 -0.17 3.73 -34.23
CA SER A 403 -1.00 4.90 -33.96
C SER A 403 -2.10 4.60 -32.93
N LYS A 404 -2.80 3.45 -33.06
CA LYS A 404 -3.87 3.03 -32.15
C LYS A 404 -3.33 2.71 -30.75
N VAL A 405 -2.22 2.01 -30.65
CA VAL A 405 -1.54 1.75 -29.38
C VAL A 405 -1.17 3.06 -28.69
N LYS A 406 -0.59 4.01 -29.41
CA LYS A 406 -0.22 5.33 -28.87
C LYS A 406 -1.43 6.09 -28.34
N GLU A 407 -2.55 6.07 -29.05
CA GLU A 407 -3.82 6.66 -28.62
C GLU A 407 -4.30 6.03 -27.30
N LEU A 408 -4.38 4.71 -27.24
CA LEU A 408 -4.87 3.98 -26.06
C LEU A 408 -3.93 4.12 -24.85
N MET A 409 -2.60 4.13 -25.07
CA MET A 409 -1.64 4.36 -23.99
C MET A 409 -1.83 5.73 -23.33
N LYS A 410 -2.12 6.79 -24.12
CA LYS A 410 -2.46 8.12 -23.58
C LYS A 410 -3.74 8.10 -22.74
N GLN A 411 -4.76 7.35 -23.16
CA GLN A 411 -6.00 7.20 -22.39
C GLN A 411 -5.73 6.48 -21.06
N VAL A 412 -4.92 5.43 -21.06
CA VAL A 412 -4.53 4.73 -19.82
C VAL A 412 -3.72 5.65 -18.89
N GLU A 413 -2.83 6.50 -19.42
CA GLU A 413 -2.10 7.47 -18.63
C GLU A 413 -3.00 8.55 -18.02
N ALA A 414 -4.00 9.01 -18.77
CA ALA A 414 -5.01 9.94 -18.26
C ALA A 414 -5.83 9.31 -17.13
N LEU A 415 -6.19 8.02 -17.21
CA LEU A 415 -6.86 7.30 -16.11
C LEU A 415 -6.00 7.20 -14.86
N SER A 416 -4.67 7.05 -15.01
CA SER A 416 -3.75 6.98 -13.88
C SER A 416 -3.55 8.33 -13.16
N GLY A 417 -3.78 9.45 -13.86
CA GLY A 417 -3.71 10.81 -13.31
C GLY A 417 -5.01 11.30 -12.68
N LEU A 418 -6.12 10.58 -12.86
CA LEU A 418 -7.37 10.82 -12.15
C LEU A 418 -7.23 10.19 -10.75
N GLU A 419 -6.66 10.93 -9.79
CA GLU A 419 -6.92 10.63 -8.37
C GLU A 419 -8.43 10.60 -8.20
N ILE A 420 -8.96 9.43 -7.85
CA ILE A 420 -10.37 9.33 -7.46
C ILE A 420 -10.47 10.11 -6.14
N THR A 421 -10.76 11.40 -6.26
CA THR A 421 -11.20 12.24 -5.15
C THR A 421 -12.57 11.73 -4.74
N SER A 422 -12.59 10.79 -3.79
CA SER A 422 -13.78 10.33 -3.07
C SER A 422 -13.83 10.93 -1.69
#